data_0725dcbbae0e109dc27106d7f4bd88bf
#
_entry.id   0725dcbbae0e109dc27106d7f4bd88bf
#
_cell.length_a   1.000
_cell.length_b   1.000
_cell.length_c   1.000
_cell.angle_alpha   90.00
_cell.angle_beta   90.00
_cell.angle_gamma   90.00
#
_symmetry.space_group_name_H-M   'P 1'
#
loop_
_entity.id
_entity.type
_entity.pdbx_description
1 polymer ?
#
loop_
_entity_poly.entity_id
_entity_poly.type
_entity_poly.pdbx_seq_one_letter_code
_entity_poly.pdbx_strand_id
1 'polypeptide(L)'
;MVDYQNPHFPADTFSGTASYYARFRLPYPNALIEQLLAERRGTSREESLLDLACGPGRLTLPLALSFRAVLAVDLESEMIEQARQDALRRGVTNVRWRVGKVEDLELAAQSLGMVTIGEAFHRVDQRRVLENGQRWLRPGGTFVVLGGTSRFDPSLPWQRVTAGVVQKWTGLPNVPYVSQEFIAETVKQCEDQLNDRGFKNVASHRFSLRHTWTKESIVGYLFSTSFCSRRALGDKADAFAADLKDSLSQVDPPFEEEWIFGCTIGQKPQA
;
A
#
# COMPACT_ATOMS: atom_id res chain seq x y z
N MET A 1 10.58 -5.05 17.76
CA MET A 1 11.14 -4.78 16.42
C MET A 1 10.40 -5.73 15.48
N VAL A 2 9.59 -5.21 14.57
CA VAL A 2 8.96 -6.07 13.55
C VAL A 2 10.09 -6.50 12.64
N ASP A 3 10.35 -7.79 12.56
CA ASP A 3 11.37 -8.34 11.67
C ASP A 3 10.86 -8.25 10.23
N TYR A 4 11.24 -7.20 9.54
CA TYR A 4 10.90 -6.98 8.13
C TYR A 4 11.60 -7.96 7.18
N GLN A 5 12.48 -8.84 7.68
CA GLN A 5 13.16 -9.85 6.88
C GLN A 5 12.48 -11.22 6.91
N ASN A 6 11.42 -11.39 7.72
CA ASN A 6 10.70 -12.64 7.80
C ASN A 6 9.37 -12.55 7.01
N PRO A 7 9.26 -13.19 5.83
CA PRO A 7 8.09 -13.09 4.94
C PRO A 7 6.84 -13.85 5.44
N HIS A 8 6.83 -14.35 6.67
CA HIS A 8 5.70 -15.11 7.23
C HIS A 8 4.74 -14.22 8.02
N PHE A 9 4.12 -13.24 7.36
CA PHE A 9 2.92 -12.64 7.91
C PHE A 9 1.76 -13.65 7.83
N PRO A 10 1.00 -13.86 8.93
CA PRO A 10 -0.20 -14.70 8.86
C PRO A 10 -1.12 -14.21 7.74
N ALA A 11 -1.71 -15.17 7.01
CA ALA A 11 -2.58 -14.88 5.87
C ALA A 11 -3.80 -14.01 6.25
N ASP A 12 -4.18 -14.04 7.52
CA ASP A 12 -5.34 -13.35 8.08
C ASP A 12 -5.00 -12.04 8.82
N THR A 13 -3.82 -11.49 8.58
CA THR A 13 -3.34 -10.27 9.26
C THR A 13 -4.28 -9.08 9.11
N PHE A 14 -4.97 -8.96 7.97
CA PHE A 14 -5.91 -7.88 7.65
C PHE A 14 -7.39 -8.32 7.64
N SER A 15 -7.69 -9.53 8.10
CA SER A 15 -9.07 -10.00 8.18
C SER A 15 -9.93 -9.04 9.02
N GLY A 16 -11.11 -8.70 8.52
CA GLY A 16 -12.04 -7.75 9.14
C GLY A 16 -11.67 -6.28 8.97
N THR A 17 -10.62 -5.95 8.21
CA THR A 17 -10.20 -4.55 8.03
C THR A 17 -10.60 -3.94 6.69
N ALA A 18 -11.06 -4.72 5.73
CA ALA A 18 -11.22 -4.29 4.33
C ALA A 18 -12.09 -3.03 4.17
N SER A 19 -13.23 -2.95 4.85
CA SER A 19 -14.12 -1.78 4.80
C SER A 19 -13.50 -0.52 5.39
N TYR A 20 -12.79 -0.66 6.52
CA TYR A 20 -12.03 0.44 7.12
C TYR A 20 -10.88 0.87 6.22
N TYR A 21 -10.17 -0.08 5.64
CA TYR A 21 -9.06 0.17 4.74
C TYR A 21 -9.52 0.97 3.50
N ALA A 22 -10.59 0.52 2.85
CA ALA A 22 -11.14 1.20 1.68
C ALA A 22 -11.62 2.63 1.98
N ARG A 23 -12.18 2.85 3.19
CA ARG A 23 -12.79 4.13 3.56
C ARG A 23 -11.80 5.13 4.15
N PHE A 24 -10.83 4.69 4.93
CA PHE A 24 -10.03 5.58 5.78
C PHE A 24 -8.54 5.63 5.45
N ARG A 25 -8.02 4.72 4.59
CA ARG A 25 -6.66 4.89 4.06
C ARG A 25 -6.64 6.00 3.02
N LEU A 26 -5.60 6.83 3.09
CA LEU A 26 -5.46 7.95 2.17
C LEU A 26 -5.30 7.46 0.72
N PRO A 27 -5.95 8.11 -0.26
CA PRO A 27 -5.74 7.78 -1.66
C PRO A 27 -4.31 8.11 -2.09
N TYR A 28 -3.82 7.43 -3.13
CA TYR A 28 -2.58 7.87 -3.77
C TYR A 28 -2.81 9.22 -4.47
N PRO A 29 -1.87 10.18 -4.35
CA PRO A 29 -1.99 11.49 -5.02
C PRO A 29 -2.15 11.33 -6.53
N ASN A 30 -2.95 12.20 -7.15
CA ASN A 30 -3.11 12.19 -8.61
C ASN A 30 -1.77 12.33 -9.34
N ALA A 31 -0.88 13.20 -8.85
CA ALA A 31 0.46 13.37 -9.43
C ALA A 31 1.27 12.07 -9.42
N LEU A 32 1.11 11.20 -8.40
CA LEU A 32 1.72 9.87 -8.38
C LEU A 32 1.12 8.98 -9.48
N ILE A 33 -0.21 8.95 -9.60
CA ILE A 33 -0.89 8.15 -10.65
C ILE A 33 -0.47 8.63 -12.03
N GLU A 34 -0.40 9.94 -12.26
CA GLU A 34 0.05 10.55 -13.52
C GLU A 34 1.51 10.18 -13.83
N GLN A 35 2.41 10.19 -12.84
CA GLN A 35 3.79 9.74 -13.00
C GLN A 35 3.85 8.28 -13.44
N LEU A 36 3.10 7.39 -12.78
CA LEU A 36 3.07 5.98 -13.18
C LEU A 36 2.56 5.78 -14.60
N LEU A 37 1.57 6.56 -15.00
CA LEU A 37 1.05 6.52 -16.39
C LEU A 37 2.04 7.09 -17.40
N ALA A 38 2.85 8.08 -17.03
CA ALA A 38 3.90 8.65 -17.87
C ALA A 38 5.07 7.68 -18.11
N GLU A 39 5.33 6.78 -17.15
CA GLU A 39 6.36 5.73 -17.29
C GLU A 39 5.99 4.62 -18.28
N ARG A 40 4.76 4.58 -18.74
CA ARG A 40 4.34 3.66 -19.80
C ARG A 40 4.98 4.09 -21.12
N ARG A 41 5.84 3.24 -21.67
CA ARG A 41 6.51 3.48 -22.95
C ARG A 41 5.75 2.90 -24.14
N GLY A 42 4.44 2.79 -24.06
CA GLY A 42 3.57 2.34 -25.15
C GLY A 42 2.42 3.32 -25.32
N THR A 43 2.17 3.72 -26.54
CA THR A 43 1.03 4.58 -26.90
C THR A 43 -0.30 3.84 -26.90
N SER A 44 -0.29 2.52 -26.62
CA SER A 44 -1.48 1.70 -26.77
C SER A 44 -2.11 1.38 -25.41
N ARG A 45 -3.42 1.60 -25.33
CA ARG A 45 -4.29 0.99 -24.32
C ARG A 45 -4.29 -0.55 -24.37
N GLU A 46 -3.36 -1.16 -25.11
CA GLU A 46 -3.25 -2.60 -25.30
C GLU A 46 -2.43 -3.29 -24.21
N GLU A 47 -1.79 -2.52 -23.35
CA GLU A 47 -0.95 -3.06 -22.28
C GLU A 47 -1.78 -3.63 -21.12
N SER A 48 -1.23 -4.67 -20.50
CA SER A 48 -1.80 -5.27 -19.29
C SER A 48 -1.01 -4.85 -18.06
N LEU A 49 -1.73 -4.61 -16.96
CA LEU A 49 -1.20 -4.30 -15.64
C LEU A 49 -1.38 -5.52 -14.72
N LEU A 50 -0.37 -5.80 -13.91
CA LEU A 50 -0.48 -6.68 -12.75
C LEU A 50 -0.30 -5.83 -11.47
N ASP A 51 -1.30 -5.86 -10.60
CA ASP A 51 -1.23 -5.21 -9.29
C ASP A 51 -1.15 -6.28 -8.18
N LEU A 52 0.01 -6.35 -7.53
CA LEU A 52 0.37 -7.35 -6.53
C LEU A 52 0.02 -6.85 -5.13
N ALA A 53 -0.60 -7.71 -4.31
CA ALA A 53 -1.11 -7.36 -2.98
C ALA A 53 -1.97 -6.08 -3.05
N CYS A 54 -2.95 -6.12 -3.97
CA CYS A 54 -3.72 -4.95 -4.39
C CYS A 54 -4.65 -4.37 -3.31
N GLY A 55 -4.87 -5.10 -2.21
CA GLY A 55 -5.82 -4.72 -1.19
C GLY A 55 -7.22 -4.47 -1.76
N PRO A 56 -7.93 -3.44 -1.28
CA PRO A 56 -9.24 -3.07 -1.80
C PRO A 56 -9.17 -2.26 -3.11
N GLY A 57 -8.05 -2.33 -3.84
CA GLY A 57 -7.92 -1.75 -5.17
C GLY A 57 -7.54 -0.26 -5.18
N ARG A 58 -6.91 0.26 -4.12
CA ARG A 58 -6.53 1.69 -4.02
C ARG A 58 -5.66 2.17 -5.18
N LEU A 59 -4.76 1.31 -5.69
CA LEU A 59 -3.90 1.57 -6.83
C LEU A 59 -4.51 1.02 -8.12
N THR A 60 -5.08 -0.17 -8.06
CA THR A 60 -5.72 -0.85 -9.20
C THR A 60 -6.77 0.03 -9.88
N LEU A 61 -7.72 0.58 -9.10
CA LEU A 61 -8.88 1.28 -9.66
C LEU A 61 -8.53 2.56 -10.42
N PRO A 62 -7.67 3.47 -9.91
CA PRO A 62 -7.28 4.66 -10.67
C PRO A 62 -6.43 4.33 -11.91
N LEU A 63 -5.66 3.24 -11.90
CA LEU A 63 -4.86 2.84 -13.06
C LEU A 63 -5.65 2.07 -14.11
N ALA A 64 -6.69 1.34 -13.71
CA ALA A 64 -7.41 0.39 -14.58
C ALA A 64 -7.87 0.98 -15.91
N LEU A 65 -8.39 2.21 -15.91
CA LEU A 65 -8.94 2.86 -17.10
C LEU A 65 -7.88 3.14 -18.19
N SER A 66 -6.60 3.07 -17.82
CA SER A 66 -5.48 3.34 -18.71
C SER A 66 -4.83 2.07 -19.28
N PHE A 67 -5.35 0.89 -18.93
CA PHE A 67 -4.86 -0.40 -19.41
C PHE A 67 -5.96 -1.18 -20.09
N ARG A 68 -5.59 -2.07 -21.02
CA ARG A 68 -6.54 -2.98 -21.70
C ARG A 68 -7.15 -3.95 -20.68
N ALA A 69 -6.32 -4.53 -19.83
CA ALA A 69 -6.71 -5.50 -18.84
C ALA A 69 -5.81 -5.37 -17.60
N VAL A 70 -6.39 -5.59 -16.46
CA VAL A 70 -5.69 -5.61 -15.18
C VAL A 70 -5.90 -6.95 -14.50
N LEU A 71 -4.82 -7.57 -14.01
CA LEU A 71 -4.89 -8.65 -13.04
C LEU A 71 -4.52 -8.05 -11.68
N ALA A 72 -5.42 -8.13 -10.73
CA ALA A 72 -5.21 -7.66 -9.35
C ALA A 72 -5.30 -8.85 -8.39
N VAL A 73 -4.28 -9.01 -7.56
CA VAL A 73 -4.11 -10.18 -6.71
C VAL A 73 -3.90 -9.75 -5.27
N ASP A 74 -4.64 -10.35 -4.36
CA ASP A 74 -4.44 -10.19 -2.92
C ASP A 74 -4.66 -11.51 -2.19
N LEU A 75 -4.00 -11.70 -1.06
CA LEU A 75 -4.14 -12.88 -0.24
C LEU A 75 -5.47 -12.91 0.52
N GLU A 76 -5.97 -11.72 0.90
CA GLU A 76 -7.18 -11.55 1.70
C GLU A 76 -8.43 -11.48 0.81
N SER A 77 -9.32 -12.46 0.98
CA SER A 77 -10.57 -12.53 0.20
C SER A 77 -11.49 -11.33 0.45
N GLU A 78 -11.52 -10.80 1.68
CA GLU A 78 -12.32 -9.63 2.03
C GLU A 78 -11.83 -8.35 1.31
N MET A 79 -10.53 -8.22 1.10
CA MET A 79 -9.96 -7.12 0.31
C MET A 79 -10.41 -7.20 -1.14
N ILE A 80 -10.34 -8.40 -1.74
CA ILE A 80 -10.79 -8.62 -3.11
C ILE A 80 -12.30 -8.38 -3.26
N GLU A 81 -13.11 -8.81 -2.29
CA GLU A 81 -14.55 -8.55 -2.33
C GLU A 81 -14.85 -7.05 -2.25
N GLN A 82 -14.20 -6.33 -1.34
CA GLN A 82 -14.31 -4.88 -1.25
C GLN A 82 -13.88 -4.19 -2.55
N ALA A 83 -12.78 -4.64 -3.16
CA ALA A 83 -12.29 -4.11 -4.42
C ALA A 83 -13.28 -4.31 -5.57
N ARG A 84 -13.93 -5.48 -5.67
CA ARG A 84 -14.97 -5.76 -6.66
C ARG A 84 -16.16 -4.82 -6.51
N GLN A 85 -16.62 -4.60 -5.28
CA GLN A 85 -17.73 -3.69 -4.99
C GLN A 85 -17.37 -2.25 -5.39
N ASP A 86 -16.15 -1.80 -5.08
CA ASP A 86 -15.69 -0.47 -5.45
C ASP A 86 -15.51 -0.32 -6.97
N ALA A 87 -15.02 -1.35 -7.66
CA ALA A 87 -14.93 -1.40 -9.11
C ALA A 87 -16.31 -1.27 -9.76
N LEU A 88 -17.30 -2.02 -9.26
CA LEU A 88 -18.67 -1.96 -9.76
C LEU A 88 -19.26 -0.55 -9.58
N ARG A 89 -19.09 0.06 -8.41
CA ARG A 89 -19.58 1.44 -8.15
C ARG A 89 -18.94 2.49 -9.05
N ARG A 90 -17.72 2.25 -9.52
CA ARG A 90 -16.96 3.16 -10.41
C ARG A 90 -17.08 2.79 -11.89
N GLY A 91 -17.83 1.74 -12.25
CA GLY A 91 -17.96 1.27 -13.64
C GLY A 91 -16.65 0.70 -14.21
N VAL A 92 -15.72 0.21 -13.37
CA VAL A 92 -14.48 -0.41 -13.81
C VAL A 92 -14.73 -1.89 -14.09
N THR A 93 -14.59 -2.31 -15.35
CA THR A 93 -14.98 -3.66 -15.82
C THR A 93 -13.82 -4.49 -16.35
N ASN A 94 -12.64 -3.90 -16.52
CA ASN A 94 -11.48 -4.52 -17.13
C ASN A 94 -10.48 -5.12 -16.12
N VAL A 95 -10.91 -5.35 -14.87
CA VAL A 95 -10.07 -5.93 -13.82
C VAL A 95 -10.50 -7.36 -13.52
N ARG A 96 -9.53 -8.28 -13.61
CA ARG A 96 -9.67 -9.64 -13.09
C ARG A 96 -9.12 -9.70 -11.68
N TRP A 97 -9.97 -9.94 -10.71
CA TRP A 97 -9.63 -10.04 -9.30
C TRP A 97 -9.32 -11.50 -8.93
N ARG A 98 -8.21 -11.73 -8.23
CA ARG A 98 -7.77 -13.06 -7.81
C ARG A 98 -7.38 -13.05 -6.34
N VAL A 99 -7.90 -14.01 -5.57
CA VAL A 99 -7.41 -14.34 -4.23
C VAL A 99 -6.27 -15.32 -4.36
N GLY A 100 -5.12 -15.05 -3.74
CA GLY A 100 -3.97 -15.95 -3.74
C GLY A 100 -2.67 -15.26 -3.39
N LYS A 101 -1.64 -16.06 -3.17
CA LYS A 101 -0.28 -15.57 -2.94
C LYS A 101 0.32 -15.03 -4.25
N VAL A 102 1.00 -13.91 -4.15
CA VAL A 102 1.68 -13.29 -5.31
C VAL A 102 2.85 -14.14 -5.82
N GLU A 103 3.49 -14.89 -4.91
CA GLU A 103 4.59 -15.79 -5.24
C GLU A 103 4.16 -16.99 -6.07
N ASP A 104 2.90 -17.40 -5.97
CA ASP A 104 2.36 -18.57 -6.66
C ASP A 104 1.72 -18.24 -8.01
N LEU A 105 1.96 -17.02 -8.51
CA LEU A 105 1.47 -16.61 -9.81
C LEU A 105 2.32 -17.22 -10.94
N GLU A 106 1.64 -17.81 -11.89
CA GLU A 106 2.20 -18.26 -13.16
C GLU A 106 1.59 -17.47 -14.30
N LEU A 107 2.39 -16.63 -14.93
CA LEU A 107 1.99 -15.81 -16.07
C LEU A 107 2.95 -16.05 -17.24
N ALA A 108 2.45 -15.81 -18.45
CA ALA A 108 3.27 -15.87 -19.65
C ALA A 108 4.41 -14.86 -19.59
N ALA A 109 5.58 -15.23 -20.07
CA ALA A 109 6.70 -14.32 -20.19
C ALA A 109 6.34 -13.16 -21.13
N GLN A 110 6.85 -11.97 -20.83
CA GLN A 110 6.69 -10.77 -21.67
C GLN A 110 5.23 -10.38 -21.98
N SER A 111 4.30 -10.70 -21.07
CA SER A 111 2.86 -10.44 -21.27
C SER A 111 2.36 -9.14 -20.64
N LEU A 112 3.17 -8.48 -19.80
CA LEU A 112 2.78 -7.31 -19.03
C LEU A 112 3.54 -6.05 -19.45
N GLY A 113 2.83 -4.92 -19.48
CA GLY A 113 3.43 -3.60 -19.63
C GLY A 113 3.90 -3.01 -18.29
N MET A 114 3.19 -3.32 -17.22
CA MET A 114 3.50 -2.81 -15.88
C MET A 114 3.17 -3.83 -14.80
N VAL A 115 4.00 -3.87 -13.77
CA VAL A 115 3.75 -4.57 -12.50
C VAL A 115 3.85 -3.56 -11.37
N THR A 116 2.86 -3.53 -10.48
CA THR A 116 2.83 -2.65 -9.31
C THR A 116 2.71 -3.45 -8.02
N ILE A 117 3.31 -2.95 -6.94
CA ILE A 117 3.09 -3.42 -5.57
C ILE A 117 3.07 -2.20 -4.64
N GLY A 118 1.92 -1.96 -4.00
CA GLY A 118 1.69 -0.78 -3.16
C GLY A 118 1.63 -1.10 -1.68
N GLU A 119 2.55 -0.54 -0.89
CA GLU A 119 2.60 -0.64 0.58
C GLU A 119 2.65 -2.10 1.11
N ALA A 120 3.10 -3.04 0.29
CA ALA A 120 3.13 -4.47 0.60
C ALA A 120 4.45 -5.17 0.27
N PHE A 121 5.43 -4.48 -0.33
CA PHE A 121 6.67 -5.11 -0.78
C PHE A 121 7.47 -5.77 0.35
N HIS A 122 7.39 -5.23 1.56
CA HIS A 122 8.01 -5.80 2.76
C HIS A 122 7.31 -7.07 3.30
N ARG A 123 6.20 -7.50 2.68
CA ARG A 123 5.36 -8.63 3.12
C ARG A 123 5.47 -9.85 2.22
N VAL A 124 6.25 -9.75 1.14
CA VAL A 124 6.39 -10.79 0.12
C VAL A 124 7.84 -11.26 0.03
N ASP A 125 8.06 -12.40 -0.61
CA ASP A 125 9.41 -12.78 -1.05
C ASP A 125 9.86 -11.83 -2.17
N GLN A 126 10.52 -10.74 -1.75
CA GLN A 126 10.96 -9.65 -2.63
C GLN A 126 11.79 -10.18 -3.80
N ARG A 127 12.71 -11.11 -3.53
CA ARG A 127 13.57 -11.70 -4.57
C ARG A 127 12.73 -12.40 -5.62
N ARG A 128 11.86 -13.32 -5.20
CA ARG A 128 11.00 -14.10 -6.10
C ARG A 128 10.04 -13.21 -6.89
N VAL A 129 9.48 -12.20 -6.25
CA VAL A 129 8.56 -11.24 -6.89
C VAL A 129 9.27 -10.41 -7.95
N LEU A 130 10.49 -9.94 -7.70
CA LEU A 130 11.28 -9.20 -8.69
C LEU A 130 11.75 -10.10 -9.86
N GLU A 131 12.20 -11.32 -9.59
CA GLU A 131 12.57 -12.30 -10.63
C GLU A 131 11.38 -12.66 -11.53
N ASN A 132 10.21 -12.86 -10.94
CA ASN A 132 8.98 -13.09 -11.67
C ASN A 132 8.56 -11.84 -12.47
N GLY A 133 8.65 -10.65 -11.88
CA GLY A 133 8.37 -9.39 -12.56
C GLY A 133 9.24 -9.20 -13.81
N GLN A 134 10.54 -9.48 -13.70
CA GLN A 134 11.45 -9.47 -14.86
C GLN A 134 11.01 -10.43 -15.97
N ARG A 135 10.54 -11.62 -15.61
CA ARG A 135 10.08 -12.61 -16.58
C ARG A 135 8.77 -12.17 -17.26
N TRP A 136 7.80 -11.67 -16.47
CA TRP A 136 6.46 -11.32 -16.95
C TRP A 136 6.43 -10.02 -17.76
N LEU A 137 7.25 -9.04 -17.41
CA LEU A 137 7.32 -7.78 -18.13
C LEU A 137 7.86 -7.98 -19.55
N ARG A 138 7.25 -7.31 -20.52
CA ARG A 138 7.80 -7.16 -21.87
C ARG A 138 9.08 -6.29 -21.83
N PRO A 139 9.92 -6.32 -22.86
CA PRO A 139 11.03 -5.37 -23.00
C PRO A 139 10.51 -3.92 -22.86
N GLY A 140 11.17 -3.12 -22.05
CA GLY A 140 10.76 -1.75 -21.71
C GLY A 140 9.59 -1.64 -20.75
N GLY A 141 9.02 -2.75 -20.27
CA GLY A 141 7.97 -2.76 -19.26
C GLY A 141 8.48 -2.31 -17.90
N THR A 142 7.58 -1.85 -17.04
CA THR A 142 7.92 -1.13 -15.81
C THR A 142 7.50 -1.92 -14.57
N PHE A 143 8.41 -2.06 -13.60
CA PHE A 143 8.13 -2.54 -12.25
C PHE A 143 8.08 -1.36 -11.28
N VAL A 144 7.05 -1.28 -10.45
CA VAL A 144 6.82 -0.17 -9.54
C VAL A 144 6.62 -0.69 -8.13
N VAL A 145 7.42 -0.19 -7.19
CA VAL A 145 7.25 -0.42 -5.75
C VAL A 145 6.82 0.89 -5.10
N LEU A 146 5.67 0.88 -4.42
CA LEU A 146 5.21 2.03 -3.68
C LEU A 146 5.29 1.79 -2.18
N GLY A 147 5.72 2.81 -1.47
CA GLY A 147 5.69 2.88 -0.02
C GLY A 147 5.00 4.16 0.44
N GLY A 148 4.39 4.11 1.61
CA GLY A 148 3.85 5.28 2.28
C GLY A 148 4.50 5.46 3.64
N THR A 149 4.56 6.69 4.09
CA THR A 149 4.95 6.94 5.46
C THR A 149 3.77 6.57 6.37
N SER A 150 3.97 5.79 7.40
CA SER A 150 2.98 5.62 8.45
C SER A 150 3.37 6.47 9.65
N ARG A 151 2.41 6.82 10.50
CA ARG A 151 2.63 7.89 11.40
C ARG A 151 2.26 7.61 12.79
N PHE A 152 3.11 7.98 13.59
CA PHE A 152 2.93 8.48 14.94
C PHE A 152 4.08 9.48 15.18
N ASP A 153 4.10 10.56 14.39
CA ASP A 153 5.10 11.60 14.50
C ASP A 153 5.00 12.26 15.88
N PRO A 154 5.99 12.11 16.76
CA PRO A 154 5.94 12.66 18.09
C PRO A 154 5.99 14.19 18.11
N SER A 155 6.32 14.84 17.01
CA SER A 155 6.27 16.30 16.90
C SER A 155 4.84 16.85 16.89
N LEU A 156 3.87 16.07 16.42
CA LEU A 156 2.47 16.44 16.33
C LEU A 156 1.72 16.05 17.62
N PRO A 157 1.13 17.01 18.37
CA PRO A 157 0.46 16.72 19.65
C PRO A 157 -0.63 15.65 19.56
N TRP A 158 -1.46 15.70 18.54
CA TRP A 158 -2.54 14.74 18.33
C TRP A 158 -2.04 13.32 18.01
N GLN A 159 -0.88 13.20 17.33
CA GLN A 159 -0.26 11.90 17.04
C GLN A 159 0.41 11.32 18.30
N ARG A 160 1.01 12.14 19.16
CA ARG A 160 1.48 11.68 20.48
C ARG A 160 0.36 11.11 21.33
N VAL A 161 -0.77 11.83 21.39
CA VAL A 161 -1.96 11.37 22.14
C VAL A 161 -2.47 10.05 21.55
N THR A 162 -2.59 9.99 20.23
CA THR A 162 -3.00 8.75 19.51
C THR A 162 -2.05 7.59 19.83
N ALA A 163 -0.74 7.81 19.78
CA ALA A 163 0.26 6.79 20.12
C ALA A 163 0.12 6.27 21.56
N GLY A 164 -0.07 7.18 22.52
CA GLY A 164 -0.28 6.82 23.91
C GLY A 164 -1.52 5.95 24.15
N VAL A 165 -2.64 6.28 23.48
CA VAL A 165 -3.85 5.46 23.57
C VAL A 165 -3.64 4.10 22.89
N VAL A 166 -3.00 4.04 21.73
CA VAL A 166 -2.67 2.78 21.07
C VAL A 166 -1.82 1.89 21.97
N GLN A 167 -0.74 2.44 22.57
CA GLN A 167 0.09 1.70 23.51
C GLN A 167 -0.69 1.14 24.70
N LYS A 168 -1.54 1.98 25.30
CA LYS A 168 -2.39 1.59 26.45
C LYS A 168 -3.27 0.38 26.14
N TRP A 169 -3.87 0.33 24.94
CA TRP A 169 -4.86 -0.69 24.60
C TRP A 169 -4.28 -1.92 23.93
N THR A 170 -3.18 -1.78 23.19
CA THR A 170 -2.55 -2.90 22.48
C THR A 170 -1.41 -3.56 23.23
N GLY A 171 -0.86 -2.88 24.25
CA GLY A 171 0.36 -3.31 24.97
C GLY A 171 1.63 -3.22 24.12
N LEU A 172 1.59 -2.62 22.93
CA LEU A 172 2.76 -2.44 22.08
C LEU A 172 3.77 -1.52 22.79
N PRO A 173 5.03 -1.93 22.96
CA PRO A 173 6.04 -1.11 23.65
C PRO A 173 6.36 0.16 22.87
N ASN A 174 6.29 0.11 21.55
CA ASN A 174 6.46 1.24 20.65
C ASN A 174 5.42 1.16 19.51
N VAL A 175 4.74 2.27 19.29
CA VAL A 175 3.88 2.40 18.10
C VAL A 175 4.79 2.67 16.90
N PRO A 176 4.57 2.02 15.75
CA PRO A 176 5.46 2.15 14.60
C PRO A 176 5.55 3.61 14.11
N TYR A 177 6.69 4.23 14.35
CA TYR A 177 7.07 5.51 13.75
C TYR A 177 8.09 5.25 12.64
N VAL A 178 7.82 5.80 11.48
CA VAL A 178 8.70 5.69 10.32
C VAL A 178 9.44 7.01 10.13
N SER A 179 10.71 7.06 10.52
CA SER A 179 11.55 8.26 10.38
C SER A 179 11.91 8.54 8.91
N GLN A 180 12.35 9.75 8.63
CA GLN A 180 12.83 10.14 7.29
C GLN A 180 14.06 9.33 6.87
N GLU A 181 14.93 9.00 7.82
CA GLU A 181 16.13 8.18 7.61
C GLU A 181 15.74 6.76 7.22
N PHE A 182 14.78 6.16 7.93
CA PHE A 182 14.25 4.83 7.60
C PHE A 182 13.64 4.78 6.20
N ILE A 183 12.90 5.84 5.80
CA ILE A 183 12.34 5.94 4.45
C ILE A 183 13.47 5.99 3.42
N ALA A 184 14.49 6.82 3.64
CA ALA A 184 15.60 6.95 2.70
C ALA A 184 16.37 5.64 2.54
N GLU A 185 16.59 4.92 3.65
CA GLU A 185 17.23 3.60 3.63
C GLU A 185 16.38 2.56 2.89
N THR A 186 15.09 2.51 3.15
CA THR A 186 14.16 1.59 2.47
C THR A 186 14.09 1.85 0.97
N VAL A 187 14.07 3.12 0.56
CA VAL A 187 14.10 3.52 -0.86
C VAL A 187 15.41 3.05 -1.50
N LYS A 188 16.55 3.30 -0.85
CA LYS A 188 17.84 2.86 -1.36
C LYS A 188 17.92 1.34 -1.50
N GLN A 189 17.47 0.59 -0.50
CA GLN A 189 17.42 -0.88 -0.56
C GLN A 189 16.55 -1.36 -1.74
N CYS A 190 15.42 -0.71 -2.00
CA CYS A 190 14.56 -1.04 -3.13
C CYS A 190 15.24 -0.75 -4.47
N GLU A 191 15.93 0.38 -4.61
CA GLU A 191 16.71 0.72 -5.80
C GLU A 191 17.83 -0.30 -6.05
N ASP A 192 18.60 -0.65 -5.01
CA ASP A 192 19.66 -1.66 -5.09
C ASP A 192 19.10 -3.02 -5.52
N GLN A 193 17.99 -3.47 -4.94
CA GLN A 193 17.34 -4.72 -5.30
C GLN A 193 16.84 -4.76 -6.75
N LEU A 194 16.29 -3.67 -7.27
CA LEU A 194 15.88 -3.57 -8.67
C LEU A 194 17.10 -3.62 -9.60
N ASN A 195 18.15 -2.85 -9.29
CA ASN A 195 19.39 -2.84 -10.06
C ASN A 195 20.06 -4.23 -10.11
N ASP A 196 20.15 -4.92 -8.96
CA ASP A 196 20.75 -6.25 -8.84
C ASP A 196 20.00 -7.30 -9.68
N ARG A 197 18.72 -7.07 -9.95
CA ARG A 197 17.93 -7.96 -10.81
C ARG A 197 17.83 -7.48 -12.25
N GLY A 198 18.71 -6.57 -12.63
CA GLY A 198 18.90 -6.16 -14.02
C GLY A 198 17.86 -5.16 -14.54
N PHE A 199 17.02 -4.58 -13.67
CA PHE A 199 16.22 -3.43 -14.08
C PHE A 199 17.14 -2.24 -14.41
N LYS A 200 16.71 -1.39 -15.32
CA LYS A 200 17.42 -0.19 -15.76
C LYS A 200 16.58 1.05 -15.48
N ASN A 201 17.22 2.23 -15.58
CA ASN A 201 16.56 3.50 -15.34
C ASN A 201 15.83 3.52 -13.99
N VAL A 202 16.46 2.90 -12.98
CA VAL A 202 15.89 2.85 -11.64
C VAL A 202 15.89 4.27 -11.06
N ALA A 203 14.71 4.73 -10.65
CA ALA A 203 14.53 6.06 -10.08
C ALA A 203 13.42 6.04 -9.02
N SER A 204 13.58 6.91 -8.02
CA SER A 204 12.58 7.07 -6.96
C SER A 204 12.02 8.48 -6.95
N HIS A 205 10.71 8.58 -6.72
CA HIS A 205 9.96 9.82 -6.65
C HIS A 205 9.21 9.91 -5.32
N ARG A 206 8.96 11.14 -4.85
CA ARG A 206 8.19 11.42 -3.64
C ARG A 206 7.04 12.35 -3.96
N PHE A 207 5.88 12.04 -3.40
CA PHE A 207 4.65 12.81 -3.56
C PHE A 207 4.05 13.09 -2.20
N SER A 208 3.79 14.35 -1.88
CA SER A 208 3.15 14.70 -0.63
C SER A 208 1.64 14.87 -0.79
N LEU A 209 0.93 14.56 0.28
CA LEU A 209 -0.50 14.77 0.41
C LEU A 209 -0.77 15.39 1.79
N ARG A 210 -1.17 16.67 1.82
CA ARG A 210 -1.66 17.28 3.06
C ARG A 210 -3.07 16.79 3.34
N HIS A 211 -3.29 16.32 4.56
CA HIS A 211 -4.57 15.77 4.99
C HIS A 211 -4.96 16.28 6.37
N THR A 212 -6.25 16.59 6.52
CA THR A 212 -6.86 16.97 7.79
C THR A 212 -7.76 15.83 8.25
N TRP A 213 -7.48 15.31 9.41
CA TRP A 213 -8.24 14.22 10.02
C TRP A 213 -9.38 14.73 10.90
N THR A 214 -10.42 13.92 10.98
CA THR A 214 -11.41 14.00 12.07
C THR A 214 -11.13 12.90 13.10
N LYS A 215 -11.66 13.02 14.30
CA LYS A 215 -11.56 11.97 15.32
C LYS A 215 -12.08 10.62 14.80
N GLU A 216 -13.18 10.65 14.06
CA GLU A 216 -13.77 9.47 13.40
C GLU A 216 -12.84 8.85 12.39
N SER A 217 -12.21 9.67 11.53
CA SER A 217 -11.31 9.15 10.51
C SER A 217 -10.00 8.64 11.10
N ILE A 218 -9.50 9.19 12.21
CA ILE A 218 -8.35 8.65 12.96
C ILE A 218 -8.68 7.25 13.51
N VAL A 219 -9.85 7.09 14.17
CA VAL A 219 -10.30 5.78 14.65
C VAL A 219 -10.44 4.79 13.49
N GLY A 220 -11.08 5.22 12.40
CA GLY A 220 -11.27 4.37 11.21
C GLY A 220 -9.95 3.96 10.57
N TYR A 221 -8.99 4.87 10.48
CA TYR A 221 -7.64 4.56 10.02
C TYR A 221 -6.97 3.50 10.91
N LEU A 222 -7.03 3.64 12.23
CA LEU A 222 -6.47 2.66 13.16
C LEU A 222 -7.12 1.30 13.02
N PHE A 223 -8.44 1.23 12.86
CA PHE A 223 -9.14 -0.03 12.60
C PHE A 223 -8.76 -0.68 11.26
N SER A 224 -8.13 0.05 10.35
CA SER A 224 -7.56 -0.49 9.11
C SER A 224 -6.16 -1.07 9.27
N THR A 225 -5.53 -0.96 10.46
CA THR A 225 -4.20 -1.48 10.74
C THR A 225 -4.26 -2.89 11.31
N SER A 226 -3.19 -3.67 11.12
CA SER A 226 -3.10 -5.03 11.66
C SER A 226 -3.09 -5.08 13.20
N PHE A 227 -2.53 -4.07 13.85
CA PHE A 227 -2.33 -4.03 15.31
C PHE A 227 -3.46 -3.36 16.09
N CYS A 228 -4.32 -2.58 15.42
CA CYS A 228 -5.49 -1.91 16.03
C CYS A 228 -6.81 -2.31 15.34
N SER A 229 -6.83 -3.36 14.53
CA SER A 229 -8.08 -3.83 13.93
C SER A 229 -9.11 -4.18 15.01
N ARG A 230 -10.41 -4.10 14.68
CA ARG A 230 -11.46 -4.55 15.60
C ARG A 230 -11.23 -6.00 16.03
N ARG A 231 -10.69 -6.84 15.14
CA ARG A 231 -10.32 -8.22 15.45
C ARG A 231 -9.19 -8.29 16.48
N ALA A 232 -8.13 -7.48 16.33
CA ALA A 232 -7.00 -7.46 17.25
C ALA A 232 -7.41 -6.94 18.65
N LEU A 233 -8.31 -5.98 18.71
CA LEU A 233 -8.83 -5.41 19.96
C LEU A 233 -9.95 -6.25 20.59
N GLY A 234 -10.64 -7.09 19.80
CA GLY A 234 -11.75 -7.90 20.26
C GLY A 234 -12.87 -7.04 20.89
N ASP A 235 -13.39 -7.49 22.03
CA ASP A 235 -14.47 -6.81 22.78
C ASP A 235 -14.07 -5.40 23.28
N LYS A 236 -12.78 -5.08 23.25
CA LYS A 236 -12.27 -3.77 23.68
C LYS A 236 -12.36 -2.69 22.60
N ALA A 237 -12.73 -3.03 21.36
CA ALA A 237 -12.64 -2.12 20.21
C ALA A 237 -13.48 -0.84 20.39
N ASP A 238 -14.70 -0.93 20.93
CA ASP A 238 -15.55 0.23 21.14
C ASP A 238 -15.07 1.11 22.29
N ALA A 239 -14.58 0.51 23.37
CA ALA A 239 -13.95 1.24 24.47
C ALA A 239 -12.65 1.95 24.07
N PHE A 240 -11.84 1.30 23.23
CA PHE A 240 -10.68 1.92 22.59
C PHE A 240 -11.07 3.16 21.76
N ALA A 241 -12.10 3.01 20.92
CA ALA A 241 -12.55 4.11 20.07
C ALA A 241 -13.09 5.30 20.89
N ALA A 242 -13.80 5.03 21.98
CA ALA A 242 -14.28 6.07 22.91
C ALA A 242 -13.11 6.78 23.59
N ASP A 243 -12.19 6.04 24.21
CA ASP A 243 -11.01 6.59 24.89
C ASP A 243 -10.14 7.44 23.96
N LEU A 244 -9.96 7.00 22.73
CA LEU A 244 -9.21 7.77 21.73
C LEU A 244 -9.91 9.09 21.38
N LYS A 245 -11.22 9.08 21.14
CA LYS A 245 -11.97 10.30 20.84
C LYS A 245 -11.98 11.28 22.01
N ASP A 246 -12.11 10.79 23.23
CA ASP A 246 -12.08 11.58 24.45
C ASP A 246 -10.68 12.19 24.65
N SER A 247 -9.63 11.40 24.48
CA SER A 247 -8.24 11.89 24.57
C SER A 247 -7.93 12.95 23.50
N LEU A 248 -8.39 12.75 22.27
CA LEU A 248 -8.25 13.73 21.19
C LEU A 248 -9.09 15.00 21.41
N SER A 249 -10.13 14.95 22.25
CA SER A 249 -10.92 16.13 22.62
C SER A 249 -10.14 17.10 23.51
N GLN A 250 -9.01 16.67 24.07
CA GLN A 250 -8.11 17.50 24.86
C GLN A 250 -7.00 18.16 24.00
N VAL A 251 -7.02 17.94 22.70
CA VAL A 251 -6.05 18.51 21.76
C VAL A 251 -6.77 19.43 20.80
N ASP A 252 -6.26 20.65 20.66
CA ASP A 252 -6.84 21.65 19.74
C ASP A 252 -6.68 21.19 18.26
N PRO A 253 -7.75 21.27 17.43
CA PRO A 253 -7.66 21.07 16.00
C PRO A 253 -6.90 22.23 15.34
N PRO A 254 -6.45 22.08 14.08
CA PRO A 254 -6.72 20.94 13.18
C PRO A 254 -5.77 19.75 13.40
N PHE A 255 -6.27 18.53 13.16
CA PHE A 255 -5.45 17.32 13.13
C PHE A 255 -4.86 17.14 11.73
N GLU A 256 -3.84 17.90 11.42
CA GLU A 256 -3.22 17.93 10.10
C GLU A 256 -1.89 17.18 10.08
N GLU A 257 -1.60 16.60 8.93
CA GLU A 257 -0.30 16.05 8.62
C GLU A 257 0.02 16.17 7.13
N GLU A 258 1.30 16.06 6.80
CA GLU A 258 1.79 15.85 5.46
C GLU A 258 2.18 14.38 5.29
N TRP A 259 1.41 13.65 4.47
CA TRP A 259 1.69 12.26 4.15
C TRP A 259 2.58 12.17 2.92
N ILE A 260 3.66 11.42 3.01
CA ILE A 260 4.57 11.24 1.88
C ILE A 260 4.41 9.83 1.31
N PHE A 261 4.10 9.76 0.03
CA PHE A 261 4.16 8.54 -0.75
C PHE A 261 5.44 8.52 -1.58
N GLY A 262 6.19 7.41 -1.47
CA GLY A 262 7.34 7.15 -2.30
C GLY A 262 7.00 6.12 -3.38
N CYS A 263 7.59 6.25 -4.56
CA CYS A 263 7.59 5.18 -5.53
C CYS A 263 9.00 4.98 -6.11
N THR A 264 9.42 3.72 -6.19
CA THR A 264 10.65 3.32 -6.87
C THR A 264 10.26 2.57 -8.13
N ILE A 265 10.79 2.99 -9.25
CA ILE A 265 10.44 2.53 -10.59
C ILE A 265 11.68 1.94 -11.24
N GLY A 266 11.57 0.76 -11.83
CA GLY A 266 12.63 0.16 -12.63
C GLY A 266 12.06 -0.37 -13.94
N GLN A 267 12.81 -0.27 -15.02
CA GLN A 267 12.40 -0.72 -16.34
C GLN A 267 13.14 -2.01 -16.73
N LYS A 268 12.42 -2.97 -17.29
CA LYS A 268 13.04 -4.11 -17.96
C LYS A 268 13.83 -3.60 -19.17
N PRO A 269 15.09 -4.03 -19.38
CA PRO A 269 15.86 -3.65 -20.56
C PRO A 269 15.09 -3.84 -21.86
N GLN A 270 15.33 -2.96 -22.83
CA GLN A 270 14.97 -3.25 -24.23
C GLN A 270 15.80 -4.45 -24.70
N ALA A 271 15.20 -5.30 -25.52
CA ALA A 271 15.91 -6.45 -26.10
C ALA A 271 16.99 -6.00 -27.08
#